data_a6ec4fc6adf1a9fd03e14b5642e02fdd
#
_entry.id   a6ec4fc6adf1a9fd03e14b5642e02fdd
#
_cell.length_a   1.000
_cell.length_b   1.000
_cell.length_c   1.000
_cell.angle_alpha   90.00
_cell.angle_beta   90.00
_cell.angle_gamma   90.00
#
_symmetry.space_group_name_H-M   'P 1'
#
loop_
_entity.id
_entity.type
_entity.pdbx_description
1 polymer ?
#
loop_
_entity_poly.entity_id
_entity_poly.type
_entity_poly.pdbx_seq_one_letter_code
_entity_poly.pdbx_strand_id
1 'polypeptide(L)'
;ARCLVEEAAEVLEAIDTEDTELLREELGDLLLQVVFHSQIEEEAGRFDLEDVAREISEKLVRRHPHVFGDPNDKEEDADAVIDR
;
A
#
# COMPACT_ATOMS: atom_id res chain seq x y z
N ALA A 1 -4.02 -13.39 16.14
CA ALA A 1 -3.81 -12.28 15.21
C ALA A 1 -4.95 -12.22 14.20
N ARG A 2 -5.30 -11.04 13.77
CA ARG A 2 -6.33 -10.88 12.76
C ARG A 2 -5.82 -11.30 11.39
N CYS A 3 -6.70 -11.85 10.59
CA CYS A 3 -6.33 -12.13 9.21
C CYS A 3 -6.47 -10.85 8.37
N LEU A 4 -5.89 -10.91 7.16
CA LEU A 4 -5.89 -9.74 6.28
C LEU A 4 -7.29 -9.31 5.87
N VAL A 5 -8.21 -10.26 5.72
CA VAL A 5 -9.57 -9.93 5.34
C VAL A 5 -10.25 -9.10 6.43
N GLU A 6 -10.03 -9.47 7.68
CA GLU A 6 -10.61 -8.72 8.79
C GLU A 6 -10.03 -7.32 8.87
N GLU A 7 -8.71 -7.18 8.67
CA GLU A 7 -8.11 -5.86 8.69
C GLU A 7 -8.62 -5.00 7.55
N ALA A 8 -8.77 -5.58 6.37
CA ALA A 8 -9.30 -4.83 5.25
C ALA A 8 -10.72 -4.35 5.52
N ALA A 9 -11.54 -5.19 6.15
CA ALA A 9 -12.89 -4.81 6.48
C ALA A 9 -12.91 -3.65 7.48
N GLU A 10 -12.00 -3.68 8.45
CA GLU A 10 -11.90 -2.59 9.42
C GLU A 10 -11.50 -1.27 8.75
N VAL A 11 -10.58 -1.34 7.78
CA VAL A 11 -10.20 -0.16 7.03
C VAL A 11 -11.39 0.41 6.27
N LEU A 12 -12.15 -0.47 5.62
CA LEU A 12 -13.33 -0.04 4.87
C LEU A 12 -14.35 0.62 5.77
N GLU A 13 -14.58 0.07 6.94
CA GLU A 13 -15.51 0.66 7.88
C GLU A 13 -15.05 2.04 8.33
N ALA A 14 -13.76 2.20 8.59
CA ALA A 14 -13.25 3.49 8.99
C ALA A 14 -13.42 4.53 7.89
N ILE A 15 -13.25 4.12 6.64
CA ILE A 15 -13.48 5.02 5.52
C ILE A 15 -14.95 5.40 5.42
N ASP A 16 -15.83 4.41 5.51
CA ASP A 16 -17.27 4.64 5.36
C ASP A 16 -17.83 5.53 6.46
N THR A 17 -17.31 5.42 7.67
CA THR A 17 -17.78 6.24 8.78
C THR A 17 -17.00 7.56 8.89
N GLU A 18 -16.04 7.79 8.02
CA GLU A 18 -15.23 9.02 7.99
C GLU A 18 -14.53 9.25 9.33
N ASP A 19 -14.10 8.18 9.96
CA ASP A 19 -13.38 8.26 11.22
C ASP A 19 -11.88 8.27 10.92
N THR A 20 -11.33 9.46 10.87
CA THR A 20 -9.94 9.64 10.45
C THR A 20 -8.95 9.00 11.41
N GLU A 21 -9.21 9.12 12.71
CA GLU A 21 -8.30 8.53 13.68
C GLU A 21 -8.32 7.02 13.62
N LEU A 22 -9.50 6.46 13.47
CA LEU A 22 -9.63 5.02 13.34
C LEU A 22 -8.96 4.54 12.06
N LEU A 23 -9.14 5.29 10.97
CA LEU A 23 -8.53 4.92 9.71
C LEU A 23 -7.00 4.85 9.83
N ARG A 24 -6.41 5.85 10.50
CA ARG A 24 -4.95 5.85 10.70
C ARG A 24 -4.52 4.62 11.48
N GLU A 25 -5.27 4.28 12.52
CA GLU A 25 -4.94 3.12 13.33
C GLU A 25 -5.07 1.82 12.53
N GLU A 26 -6.15 1.68 11.79
CA GLU A 26 -6.38 0.46 11.03
C GLU A 26 -5.41 0.31 9.88
N LEU A 27 -5.01 1.41 9.27
CA LEU A 27 -3.98 1.33 8.23
C LEU A 27 -2.65 0.87 8.82
N GLY A 28 -2.34 1.29 10.05
CA GLY A 28 -1.16 0.80 10.73
C GLY A 28 -1.23 -0.69 10.99
N ASP A 29 -2.39 -1.18 11.40
CA ASP A 29 -2.57 -2.61 11.62
C ASP A 29 -2.40 -3.40 10.32
N LEU A 30 -2.92 -2.85 9.23
CA LEU A 30 -2.77 -3.51 7.93
C LEU A 30 -1.29 -3.53 7.51
N LEU A 31 -0.60 -2.43 7.71
CA LEU A 31 0.83 -2.37 7.41
C LEU A 31 1.61 -3.38 8.25
N LEU A 32 1.23 -3.55 9.50
CA LEU A 32 1.87 -4.53 10.36
C LEU A 32 1.73 -5.94 9.81
N GLN A 33 0.56 -6.25 9.24
CA GLN A 33 0.36 -7.55 8.60
C GLN A 33 1.33 -7.74 7.44
N VAL A 34 1.53 -6.70 6.65
CA VAL A 34 2.47 -6.77 5.53
C VAL A 34 3.88 -7.03 6.05
N VAL A 35 4.27 -6.32 7.10
CA VAL A 35 5.61 -6.47 7.66
C VAL A 35 5.81 -7.89 8.22
N PHE A 36 4.82 -8.40 8.93
CA PHE A 36 4.92 -9.75 9.50
C PHE A 36 5.06 -10.81 8.43
N HIS A 37 4.23 -10.73 7.38
CA HIS A 37 4.31 -11.72 6.31
C HIS A 37 5.64 -11.64 5.58
N SER A 38 6.14 -10.42 5.38
CA SER A 38 7.45 -10.26 4.76
C SER A 38 8.57 -10.84 5.62
N GLN A 39 8.44 -10.70 6.94
CA GLN A 39 9.43 -11.24 7.85
C GLN A 39 9.45 -12.77 7.77
N ILE A 40 8.27 -13.39 7.70
CA ILE A 40 8.20 -14.84 7.56
C ILE A 40 8.89 -15.28 6.27
N GLU A 41 8.67 -14.54 5.18
CA GLU A 41 9.29 -14.89 3.91
C GLU A 41 10.79 -14.66 3.93
N GLU A 42 11.23 -13.62 4.63
CA GLU A 42 12.66 -13.37 4.75
C GLU A 42 13.35 -14.50 5.50
N GLU A 43 12.74 -14.97 6.57
CA GLU A 43 13.31 -16.08 7.34
C GLU A 43 13.36 -17.36 6.53
N ALA A 44 12.44 -17.51 5.60
CA ALA A 44 12.42 -18.67 4.71
C ALA A 44 13.34 -18.49 3.51
N GLY A 45 13.95 -17.31 3.35
CA GLY A 45 14.87 -17.05 2.26
C GLY A 45 14.22 -16.80 0.93
N ARG A 46 12.95 -16.39 0.93
CA ARG A 46 12.22 -16.19 -0.33
C ARG A 46 12.19 -14.73 -0.80
N PHE A 47 11.84 -13.81 0.09
CA PHE A 47 11.92 -12.38 -0.21
C PHE A 47 11.78 -11.61 1.10
N ASP A 48 12.04 -10.30 1.05
CA ASP A 48 11.91 -9.45 2.24
C ASP A 48 11.02 -8.26 1.93
N LEU A 49 10.85 -7.40 2.92
CA LEU A 49 9.98 -6.24 2.78
C LEU A 49 10.49 -5.29 1.69
N GLU A 50 11.80 -5.18 1.56
CA GLU A 50 12.37 -4.32 0.54
C GLU A 50 11.99 -4.80 -0.86
N ASP A 51 11.95 -6.11 -1.06
CA ASP A 51 11.53 -6.67 -2.33
C ASP A 51 10.07 -6.31 -2.63
N VAL A 52 9.23 -6.38 -1.61
CA VAL A 52 7.82 -6.03 -1.77
C VAL A 52 7.68 -4.56 -2.17
N ALA A 53 8.40 -3.69 -1.47
CA ALA A 53 8.34 -2.26 -1.76
C ALA A 53 8.88 -1.95 -3.16
N ARG A 54 9.95 -2.62 -3.55
CA ARG A 54 10.53 -2.40 -4.86
C ARG A 54 9.57 -2.82 -5.96
N GLU A 55 8.91 -3.95 -5.78
CA GLU A 55 8.01 -4.44 -6.82
C GLU A 55 6.82 -3.51 -7.02
N ILE A 56 6.23 -3.01 -5.94
CA ILE A 56 5.09 -2.09 -6.10
C ILE A 56 5.56 -0.75 -6.67
N SER A 57 6.75 -0.30 -6.29
CA SER A 57 7.29 0.93 -6.85
C SER A 57 7.50 0.82 -8.35
N GLU A 58 8.06 -0.29 -8.80
CA GLU A 58 8.28 -0.50 -10.23
C GLU A 58 6.96 -0.58 -10.99
N LYS A 59 5.98 -1.23 -10.38
CA LYS A 59 4.67 -1.34 -11.01
C LYS A 59 4.02 0.04 -11.16
N LEU A 60 4.14 0.88 -10.16
CA LEU A 60 3.59 2.23 -10.22
C LEU A 60 4.26 3.05 -11.31
N VAL A 61 5.58 2.94 -11.41
CA VAL A 61 6.31 3.67 -12.46
C VAL A 61 5.88 3.20 -13.84
N ARG A 62 5.75 1.89 -14.04
CA ARG A 62 5.35 1.36 -15.34
C ARG A 62 3.95 1.79 -15.74
N ARG A 63 3.03 1.83 -14.77
CA ARG A 63 1.63 2.12 -15.06
C ARG A 63 1.33 3.61 -15.11
N HIS A 64 2.14 4.41 -14.41
CA HIS A 64 1.90 5.84 -14.29
C HIS A 64 3.20 6.60 -14.42
N PRO A 65 3.88 6.48 -15.57
CA PRO A 65 5.20 7.08 -15.72
C PRO A 65 5.20 8.59 -15.60
N HIS A 66 4.08 9.23 -15.91
CA HIS A 66 4.01 10.69 -15.82
C HIS A 66 4.11 11.16 -14.38
N VAL A 67 3.62 10.35 -13.46
CA VAL A 67 3.58 10.73 -12.05
C VAL A 67 4.82 10.27 -11.31
N PHE A 68 5.26 9.04 -11.54
CA PHE A 68 6.31 8.42 -10.75
C PHE A 68 7.63 8.29 -11.50
N GLY A 69 7.60 8.35 -12.84
CA GLY A 69 8.79 8.15 -13.64
C GLY A 69 9.47 9.44 -14.07
N ASP A 70 8.72 10.55 -14.15
CA ASP A 70 9.25 11.82 -14.59
C ASP A 70 8.74 12.92 -13.66
N PRO A 71 9.62 13.45 -12.81
CA PRO A 71 9.19 14.47 -11.85
C PRO A 71 8.69 15.75 -12.48
N ASN A 72 8.98 15.98 -13.75
CA ASN A 72 8.55 17.21 -14.41
C ASN A 72 7.11 17.16 -14.86
N ASP A 73 6.54 15.97 -14.95
CA ASP A 73 5.19 15.82 -15.48
C ASP A 73 4.15 15.46 -14.43
N LYS A 74 4.55 15.40 -13.19
CA LYS A 74 3.74 14.79 -12.18
C LYS A 74 2.42 15.48 -11.90
N GLU A 75 2.38 16.79 -12.06
CA GLU A 75 1.18 17.52 -11.65
C GLU A 75 0.02 17.35 -12.60
N GLU A 76 0.31 17.23 -13.86
CA GLU A 76 -0.75 17.18 -14.84
C GLU A 76 -1.59 15.94 -14.72
N ASP A 77 -1.01 14.88 -14.21
CA ASP A 77 -1.63 13.58 -14.30
C ASP A 77 -2.10 13.04 -12.96
N ALA A 78 -2.08 13.86 -11.93
CA ALA A 78 -2.51 13.40 -10.62
C ALA A 78 -3.96 12.92 -10.65
N ASP A 79 -4.84 13.69 -11.28
CA ASP A 79 -6.24 13.31 -11.37
C ASP A 79 -6.44 12.11 -12.28
N ALA A 80 -5.66 12.04 -13.34
CA ALA A 80 -5.77 10.92 -14.26
C ALA A 80 -5.36 9.62 -13.57
N VAL A 81 -4.36 9.67 -12.71
CA VAL A 81 -3.93 8.50 -11.96
C VAL A 81 -5.04 8.04 -11.03
N ILE A 82 -5.70 8.96 -10.37
CA ILE A 82 -6.76 8.62 -9.45
C ILE A 82 -7.94 7.97 -10.17
N ASP A 83 -8.22 8.42 -11.37
CA ASP A 83 -9.33 7.88 -12.14
C ASP A 83 -9.05 6.47 -12.66
N ARG A 84 -7.83 6.04 -12.67
CA ARG A 84 -7.50 4.71 -13.16
C ARG A 84 -7.61 3.68 -12.06
#